data_7ddb540288278ea3b5cc9d45e2b7b278
#
_entry.id   7ddb540288278ea3b5cc9d45e2b7b278
#
_cell.length_a   1.000
_cell.length_b   1.000
_cell.length_c   1.000
_cell.angle_alpha   90.00
_cell.angle_beta   90.00
_cell.angle_gamma   90.00
#
_symmetry.space_group_name_H-M   'P 1'
#
loop_
_entity.id
_entity.type
_entity.pdbx_description
1 polymer ?
#
loop_
_entity_poly.entity_id
_entity_poly.type
_entity_poly.pdbx_seq_one_letter_code
_entity_poly.pdbx_strand_id
1 'polypeptide(L)'
;MKTLIIHPEDSSTTFLDIVYESIPNKTVITGGVSKAQVQQLIREHDRVMMMGHGSPGGLFGVGKFTNCGAYIIDQQMVPLLKEKTDNVFIWCNADKFVDVFKLKGFYSGMFISEVGEAYYCGLPGTEQEQVDESNYGFVNIIGKYINEDTNTIHENVKNEYGLIAESNPVALLSLIHI
;
A
#
# COMPACT_ATOMS: atom_id res chain seq x y z
N MET A 1 3.34 2.67 20.11
CA MET A 1 2.80 3.29 18.85
C MET A 1 1.49 2.61 18.51
N LYS A 2 0.43 3.38 18.29
CA LYS A 2 -0.87 2.89 17.79
C LYS A 2 -0.88 3.01 16.28
N THR A 3 -1.16 1.93 15.57
CA THR A 3 -1.17 1.91 14.10
C THR A 3 -2.59 1.73 13.57
N LEU A 4 -3.03 2.62 12.70
CA LEU A 4 -4.25 2.49 11.92
C LEU A 4 -3.92 1.84 10.58
N ILE A 5 -4.62 0.76 10.26
CA ILE A 5 -4.57 0.10 8.95
C ILE A 5 -5.86 0.42 8.22
N ILE A 6 -5.74 1.01 7.03
CA ILE A 6 -6.85 1.28 6.12
C ILE A 6 -6.64 0.40 4.88
N HIS A 7 -7.36 -0.73 4.84
CA HIS A 7 -7.28 -1.71 3.77
C HIS A 7 -8.69 -2.07 3.32
N PRO A 8 -9.26 -1.34 2.33
CA PRO A 8 -10.58 -1.62 1.79
C PRO A 8 -10.71 -3.07 1.34
N GLU A 9 -11.73 -3.76 1.82
CA GLU A 9 -11.96 -5.19 1.55
C GLU A 9 -12.13 -5.46 0.06
N ASP A 10 -11.17 -6.17 -0.52
CA ASP A 10 -11.18 -6.62 -1.91
C ASP A 10 -10.42 -7.93 -2.05
N SER A 11 -10.99 -8.91 -2.75
CA SER A 11 -10.41 -10.25 -2.85
C SER A 11 -9.05 -10.28 -3.57
N SER A 12 -8.82 -9.34 -4.50
CA SER A 12 -7.57 -9.25 -5.26
C SER A 12 -6.39 -8.68 -4.45
N THR A 13 -6.67 -8.08 -3.28
CA THR A 13 -5.66 -7.45 -2.42
C THR A 13 -5.48 -8.14 -1.07
N THR A 14 -6.14 -9.28 -0.82
CA THR A 14 -6.07 -10.00 0.48
C THR A 14 -4.65 -10.41 0.88
N PHE A 15 -3.75 -10.67 -0.07
CA PHE A 15 -2.35 -10.99 0.22
C PHE A 15 -1.62 -9.85 0.97
N LEU A 16 -2.11 -8.59 0.90
CA LEU A 16 -1.58 -7.47 1.67
C LEU A 16 -1.81 -7.59 3.18
N ASP A 17 -2.68 -8.50 3.64
CA ASP A 17 -2.91 -8.74 5.07
C ASP A 17 -1.61 -9.15 5.79
N ILE A 18 -0.73 -9.87 5.10
CA ILE A 18 0.59 -10.30 5.59
C ILE A 18 1.44 -9.11 6.05
N VAL A 19 1.35 -7.97 5.37
CA VAL A 19 2.15 -6.77 5.66
C VAL A 19 1.97 -6.28 7.10
N TYR A 20 0.76 -6.40 7.63
CA TYR A 20 0.45 -5.88 8.97
C TYR A 20 0.12 -6.95 10.01
N GLU A 21 0.25 -8.23 9.65
CA GLU A 21 -0.07 -9.33 10.57
C GLU A 21 0.70 -9.22 11.89
N SER A 22 2.00 -8.95 11.83
CA SER A 22 2.90 -8.88 12.99
C SER A 22 2.82 -7.58 13.80
N ILE A 23 2.04 -6.58 13.36
CA ILE A 23 1.99 -5.28 14.03
C ILE A 23 1.19 -5.39 15.33
N PRO A 24 1.80 -5.11 16.48
CA PRO A 24 1.08 -5.04 17.75
C PRO A 24 0.26 -3.74 17.81
N ASN A 25 -0.81 -3.72 18.61
CA ASN A 25 -1.60 -2.52 18.88
C ASN A 25 -2.09 -1.81 17.60
N LYS A 26 -2.69 -2.59 16.68
CA LYS A 26 -3.27 -2.08 15.44
C LYS A 26 -4.79 -2.03 15.48
N THR A 27 -5.35 -1.05 14.79
CA THR A 27 -6.77 -0.97 14.43
C THR A 27 -6.88 -1.18 12.93
N VAL A 28 -7.61 -2.18 12.49
CA VAL A 28 -7.80 -2.48 11.05
C VAL A 28 -9.21 -2.07 10.65
N ILE A 29 -9.32 -1.27 9.58
CA ILE A 29 -10.60 -0.91 8.97
C ILE A 29 -10.60 -1.34 7.50
N THR A 30 -11.58 -2.16 7.14
CA THR A 30 -11.75 -2.69 5.77
C THR A 30 -13.00 -2.12 5.09
N GLY A 31 -13.84 -1.43 5.84
CA GLY A 31 -15.10 -0.82 5.41
C GLY A 31 -16.00 -0.49 6.59
N GLY A 32 -17.28 -0.21 6.30
CA GLY A 32 -18.33 -0.02 7.33
C GLY A 32 -18.30 1.34 8.03
N VAL A 33 -17.32 2.20 7.75
CA VAL A 33 -17.19 3.53 8.37
C VAL A 33 -17.24 4.63 7.29
N SER A 34 -17.56 5.84 7.71
CA SER A 34 -17.57 7.01 6.85
C SER A 34 -16.18 7.65 6.73
N LYS A 35 -15.99 8.46 5.70
CA LYS A 35 -14.77 9.25 5.52
C LYS A 35 -14.46 10.14 6.73
N ALA A 36 -15.48 10.72 7.35
CA ALA A 36 -15.31 11.54 8.56
C ALA A 36 -14.81 10.70 9.76
N GLN A 37 -15.31 9.47 9.91
CA GLN A 37 -14.82 8.55 10.94
C GLN A 37 -13.37 8.13 10.67
N VAL A 38 -12.99 7.92 9.40
CA VAL A 38 -11.58 7.66 9.04
C VAL A 38 -10.69 8.84 9.41
N GLN A 39 -11.13 10.09 9.15
CA GLN A 39 -10.38 11.28 9.60
C GLN A 39 -10.17 11.30 11.11
N GLN A 40 -11.20 10.94 11.88
CA GLN A 40 -11.09 10.87 13.33
C GLN A 40 -10.10 9.78 13.76
N LEU A 41 -10.19 8.59 13.17
CA LEU A 41 -9.26 7.49 13.46
C LEU A 41 -7.82 7.88 13.14
N ILE A 42 -7.56 8.59 12.03
CA ILE A 42 -6.21 9.08 11.70
C ILE A 42 -5.67 9.99 12.82
N ARG A 43 -6.49 10.87 13.40
CA ARG A 43 -6.06 11.74 14.52
C ARG A 43 -5.69 10.95 15.76
N GLU A 44 -6.40 9.86 16.05
CA GLU A 44 -6.26 9.05 17.25
C GLU A 44 -5.10 8.06 17.21
N HIS A 45 -4.44 7.91 16.07
CA HIS A 45 -3.35 6.95 15.86
C HIS A 45 -2.02 7.67 15.54
N ASP A 46 -0.93 7.05 15.95
CA ASP A 46 0.41 7.59 15.76
C ASP A 46 0.91 7.38 14.33
N ARG A 47 0.56 6.24 13.73
CA ARG A 47 0.97 5.77 12.41
C ARG A 47 -0.24 5.37 11.58
N VAL A 48 -0.19 5.62 10.27
CA VAL A 48 -1.23 5.20 9.33
C VAL A 48 -0.63 4.37 8.20
N MET A 49 -1.19 3.20 7.98
CA MET A 49 -0.87 2.33 6.84
C MET A 49 -2.11 2.24 5.95
N MET A 50 -1.91 2.49 4.68
CA MET A 50 -2.96 2.58 3.68
C MET A 50 -2.59 1.69 2.51
N MET A 51 -3.43 0.71 2.18
CA MET A 51 -3.12 -0.27 1.14
C MET A 51 -4.36 -0.79 0.43
N GLY A 52 -4.19 -1.17 -0.84
CA GLY A 52 -5.26 -1.66 -1.70
C GLY A 52 -5.21 -1.05 -3.09
N HIS A 53 -6.35 -0.95 -3.77
CA HIS A 53 -6.44 -0.27 -5.06
C HIS A 53 -6.42 1.24 -4.95
N GLY A 54 -5.78 1.92 -5.91
CA GLY A 54 -5.71 3.37 -5.91
C GLY A 54 -5.24 3.98 -7.23
N SER A 55 -5.00 5.26 -7.19
CA SER A 55 -4.53 6.07 -8.31
C SER A 55 -3.66 7.23 -7.79
N PRO A 56 -3.14 8.13 -8.66
CA PRO A 56 -2.47 9.35 -8.22
C PRO A 56 -3.35 10.25 -7.32
N GLY A 57 -4.69 10.09 -7.36
CA GLY A 57 -5.62 10.83 -6.51
C GLY A 57 -5.80 10.28 -5.10
N GLY A 58 -5.35 9.05 -4.83
CA GLY A 58 -5.43 8.42 -3.51
C GLY A 58 -5.87 6.96 -3.53
N LEU A 59 -6.19 6.43 -2.35
CA LEU A 59 -6.67 5.08 -2.12
C LEU A 59 -8.19 5.00 -2.37
N PHE A 60 -8.64 4.02 -3.17
CA PHE A 60 -10.05 3.80 -3.44
C PHE A 60 -10.78 3.21 -2.22
N GLY A 61 -12.06 3.60 -2.06
CA GLY A 61 -12.94 3.02 -1.05
C GLY A 61 -13.61 1.72 -1.47
N VAL A 62 -13.50 1.33 -2.74
CA VAL A 62 -14.07 0.14 -3.41
C VAL A 62 -15.52 -0.20 -2.99
N GLY A 63 -16.34 0.83 -2.73
CA GLY A 63 -17.73 0.67 -2.30
C GLY A 63 -17.93 0.20 -0.84
N LYS A 64 -16.86 0.06 -0.06
CA LYS A 64 -16.91 -0.45 1.32
C LYS A 64 -17.08 0.65 2.38
N PHE A 65 -16.86 1.92 2.01
CA PHE A 65 -16.94 3.07 2.91
C PHE A 65 -18.09 4.00 2.53
N THR A 66 -18.69 4.65 3.53
CA THR A 66 -19.79 5.58 3.28
C THR A 66 -19.28 7.03 3.17
N ASN A 67 -19.95 7.83 2.35
CA ASN A 67 -19.64 9.25 2.13
C ASN A 67 -18.19 9.54 1.73
N CYS A 68 -17.56 8.65 0.97
CA CYS A 68 -16.17 8.81 0.51
C CYS A 68 -16.02 9.12 -0.99
N GLY A 69 -17.10 9.00 -1.78
CA GLY A 69 -16.98 9.03 -3.24
C GLY A 69 -16.12 7.86 -3.72
N ALA A 70 -15.20 8.10 -4.66
CA ALA A 70 -14.28 7.08 -5.13
C ALA A 70 -13.14 6.79 -4.13
N TYR A 71 -12.70 7.81 -3.36
CA TYR A 71 -11.51 7.74 -2.54
C TYR A 71 -11.83 7.76 -1.05
N ILE A 72 -11.27 6.80 -0.30
CA ILE A 72 -11.28 6.86 1.16
C ILE A 72 -10.11 7.69 1.69
N ILE A 73 -8.98 7.68 1.00
CA ILE A 73 -7.85 8.58 1.23
C ILE A 73 -7.65 9.43 -0.01
N ASP A 74 -7.67 10.74 0.14
CA ASP A 74 -7.40 11.71 -0.90
C ASP A 74 -6.75 12.99 -0.31
N GLN A 75 -6.70 14.07 -1.11
CA GLN A 75 -6.12 15.35 -0.71
C GLN A 75 -6.70 15.93 0.59
N GLN A 76 -7.92 15.57 0.98
CA GLN A 76 -8.55 16.08 2.21
C GLN A 76 -7.89 15.47 3.47
N MET A 77 -7.24 14.30 3.33
CA MET A 77 -6.50 13.66 4.42
C MET A 77 -5.07 14.18 4.58
N VAL A 78 -4.54 14.87 3.58
CA VAL A 78 -3.13 15.32 3.53
C VAL A 78 -2.70 16.11 4.79
N PRO A 79 -3.48 17.07 5.32
CA PRO A 79 -3.08 17.77 6.54
C PRO A 79 -2.83 16.82 7.72
N LEU A 80 -3.69 15.81 7.89
CA LEU A 80 -3.57 14.81 8.96
C LEU A 80 -2.37 13.88 8.74
N LEU A 81 -2.15 13.45 7.50
CA LEU A 81 -1.04 12.54 7.14
C LEU A 81 0.32 13.23 7.28
N LYS A 82 0.40 14.54 7.07
CA LYS A 82 1.63 15.34 7.28
C LYS A 82 2.09 15.39 8.74
N GLU A 83 1.19 15.19 9.68
CA GLU A 83 1.50 15.13 11.11
C GLU A 83 2.13 13.80 11.53
N LYS A 84 2.13 12.79 10.64
CA LYS A 84 2.67 11.45 10.89
C LYS A 84 4.00 11.27 10.16
N THR A 85 4.92 10.51 10.74
CA THR A 85 6.27 10.35 10.18
C THR A 85 6.46 9.01 9.47
N ASP A 86 5.80 7.96 9.94
CA ASP A 86 6.03 6.58 9.49
C ASP A 86 4.81 6.01 8.74
N ASN A 87 4.20 6.84 7.89
CA ASN A 87 3.10 6.39 7.04
C ASN A 87 3.56 5.31 6.06
N VAL A 88 2.62 4.45 5.66
CA VAL A 88 2.82 3.45 4.61
C VAL A 88 1.73 3.61 3.55
N PHE A 89 2.14 3.70 2.30
CA PHE A 89 1.28 3.93 1.13
C PHE A 89 1.53 2.81 0.11
N ILE A 90 0.62 1.84 0.01
CA ILE A 90 0.74 0.69 -0.90
C ILE A 90 -0.49 0.63 -1.80
N TRP A 91 -0.45 1.34 -2.92
CA TRP A 91 -1.46 1.27 -3.98
C TRP A 91 -0.90 1.77 -5.31
N CYS A 92 -1.56 1.49 -6.42
CA CYS A 92 -1.11 1.93 -7.74
C CYS A 92 -0.99 3.45 -7.82
N ASN A 93 0.22 3.93 -8.18
CA ASN A 93 0.61 5.34 -8.22
C ASN A 93 0.63 6.07 -6.86
N ALA A 94 0.86 5.37 -5.76
CA ALA A 94 1.06 5.99 -4.44
C ALA A 94 2.29 6.91 -4.43
N ASP A 95 3.35 6.57 -5.17
CA ASP A 95 4.52 7.42 -5.41
C ASP A 95 4.13 8.83 -5.84
N LYS A 96 3.23 8.95 -6.84
CA LYS A 96 2.74 10.23 -7.34
C LYS A 96 1.95 11.01 -6.32
N PHE A 97 1.11 10.32 -5.52
CA PHE A 97 0.38 10.95 -4.42
C PHE A 97 1.32 11.50 -3.35
N VAL A 98 2.27 10.68 -2.91
CA VAL A 98 3.28 11.05 -1.90
C VAL A 98 4.11 12.24 -2.38
N ASP A 99 4.55 12.21 -3.64
CA ASP A 99 5.38 13.25 -4.26
C ASP A 99 4.64 14.59 -4.40
N VAL A 100 3.42 14.57 -4.94
CA VAL A 100 2.61 15.79 -5.12
C VAL A 100 2.37 16.50 -3.80
N PHE A 101 2.04 15.74 -2.75
CA PHE A 101 1.69 16.31 -1.45
C PHE A 101 2.88 16.41 -0.48
N LYS A 102 4.08 15.96 -0.88
CA LYS A 102 5.30 15.96 -0.06
C LYS A 102 5.05 15.27 1.29
N LEU A 103 4.47 14.08 1.22
CA LEU A 103 4.23 13.24 2.39
C LEU A 103 5.51 12.46 2.78
N LYS A 104 5.56 12.00 4.03
CA LYS A 104 6.66 11.17 4.54
C LYS A 104 6.15 9.77 4.81
N GLY A 105 6.97 8.77 4.53
CA GLY A 105 6.65 7.37 4.77
C GLY A 105 7.20 6.45 3.69
N PHE A 106 6.99 5.16 3.88
CA PHE A 106 7.25 4.15 2.85
C PHE A 106 6.13 4.16 1.81
N TYR A 107 6.45 4.01 0.55
CA TYR A 107 5.46 3.88 -0.52
C TYR A 107 5.89 2.88 -1.59
N SER A 108 4.89 2.32 -2.27
CA SER A 108 5.05 1.53 -3.48
C SER A 108 4.03 2.01 -4.51
N GLY A 109 4.49 2.44 -5.68
CA GLY A 109 3.66 3.09 -6.70
C GLY A 109 3.13 2.17 -7.79
N MET A 110 3.56 0.91 -7.83
CA MET A 110 3.06 -0.09 -8.78
C MET A 110 2.76 -1.38 -8.04
N PHE A 111 1.62 -1.95 -8.36
CA PHE A 111 1.20 -3.25 -7.84
C PHE A 111 0.37 -3.95 -8.92
N ILE A 112 0.82 -5.12 -9.35
CA ILE A 112 0.10 -5.96 -10.31
C ILE A 112 -0.50 -7.11 -9.51
N SER A 113 -1.83 -7.15 -9.39
CA SER A 113 -2.54 -8.17 -8.62
C SER A 113 -3.06 -9.33 -9.50
N GLU A 114 -3.17 -9.10 -10.80
CA GLU A 114 -3.73 -10.06 -11.76
C GLU A 114 -2.95 -10.07 -13.09
N VAL A 115 -2.94 -11.22 -13.77
CA VAL A 115 -2.31 -11.37 -15.10
C VAL A 115 -2.85 -10.36 -16.12
N GLY A 116 -4.15 -10.02 -16.04
CA GLY A 116 -4.74 -9.00 -16.90
C GLY A 116 -4.10 -7.62 -16.75
N GLU A 117 -3.76 -7.23 -15.53
CA GLU A 117 -3.05 -5.98 -15.27
C GLU A 117 -1.63 -6.00 -15.83
N ALA A 118 -0.92 -7.13 -15.71
CA ALA A 118 0.41 -7.32 -16.28
C ALA A 118 0.40 -7.08 -17.80
N TYR A 119 -0.60 -7.60 -18.49
CA TYR A 119 -0.78 -7.37 -19.94
C TYR A 119 -0.91 -5.87 -20.28
N TYR A 120 -1.74 -5.13 -19.52
CA TYR A 120 -1.91 -3.68 -19.73
C TYR A 120 -0.67 -2.87 -19.35
N CYS A 121 0.16 -3.39 -18.46
CA CYS A 121 1.44 -2.79 -18.09
C CYS A 121 2.60 -3.13 -19.05
N GLY A 122 2.31 -3.79 -20.18
CA GLY A 122 3.30 -4.09 -21.21
C GLY A 122 4.08 -5.39 -20.96
N LEU A 123 3.55 -6.28 -20.14
CA LEU A 123 4.11 -7.61 -19.86
C LEU A 123 3.19 -8.72 -20.43
N PRO A 124 3.05 -8.82 -21.77
CA PRO A 124 2.27 -9.89 -22.38
C PRO A 124 2.97 -11.25 -22.16
N GLY A 125 2.20 -12.28 -21.84
CA GLY A 125 2.74 -13.60 -21.59
C GLY A 125 3.18 -13.84 -20.14
N THR A 126 2.88 -12.90 -19.22
CA THR A 126 3.03 -13.13 -17.77
C THR A 126 2.11 -14.26 -17.33
N GLU A 127 2.65 -15.18 -16.53
CA GLU A 127 1.90 -16.26 -15.90
C GLU A 127 1.49 -15.90 -14.48
N GLN A 128 0.42 -16.51 -13.95
CA GLN A 128 -0.08 -16.25 -12.60
C GLN A 128 1.00 -16.52 -11.54
N GLU A 129 1.83 -17.53 -11.74
CA GLU A 129 2.93 -17.84 -10.83
C GLU A 129 3.92 -16.69 -10.66
N GLN A 130 4.22 -15.93 -11.73
CA GLN A 130 5.09 -14.75 -11.66
C GLN A 130 4.43 -13.59 -10.90
N VAL A 131 3.12 -13.42 -11.07
CA VAL A 131 2.34 -12.44 -10.30
C VAL A 131 2.33 -12.81 -8.81
N ASP A 132 2.06 -14.06 -8.50
CA ASP A 132 2.01 -14.58 -7.13
C ASP A 132 3.39 -14.48 -6.45
N GLU A 133 4.47 -14.88 -7.13
CA GLU A 133 5.83 -14.75 -6.62
C GLU A 133 6.19 -13.30 -6.31
N SER A 134 5.87 -12.38 -7.22
CA SER A 134 6.07 -10.95 -7.02
C SER A 134 5.31 -10.45 -5.80
N ASN A 135 4.02 -10.76 -5.71
CA ASN A 135 3.12 -10.28 -4.66
C ASN A 135 3.50 -10.84 -3.29
N TYR A 136 3.63 -12.15 -3.17
CA TYR A 136 4.01 -12.80 -1.89
C TYR A 136 5.44 -12.48 -1.50
N GLY A 137 6.36 -12.35 -2.46
CA GLY A 137 7.71 -11.89 -2.21
C GLY A 137 7.72 -10.50 -1.59
N PHE A 138 7.00 -9.54 -2.21
CA PHE A 138 6.89 -8.17 -1.70
C PHE A 138 6.30 -8.11 -0.28
N VAL A 139 5.14 -8.74 -0.05
CA VAL A 139 4.46 -8.61 1.25
C VAL A 139 5.20 -9.30 2.38
N ASN A 140 5.87 -10.43 2.11
CA ASN A 140 6.70 -11.12 3.10
C ASN A 140 7.93 -10.28 3.48
N ILE A 141 8.58 -9.66 2.50
CA ILE A 141 9.75 -8.81 2.75
C ILE A 141 9.34 -7.56 3.53
N ILE A 142 8.32 -6.83 3.09
CA ILE A 142 7.88 -5.63 3.82
C ILE A 142 7.36 -5.98 5.21
N GLY A 143 6.59 -7.07 5.37
CA GLY A 143 6.09 -7.54 6.66
C GLY A 143 7.20 -7.85 7.67
N LYS A 144 8.35 -8.33 7.19
CA LYS A 144 9.55 -8.58 8.00
C LYS A 144 10.13 -7.29 8.61
N TYR A 145 10.09 -6.19 7.86
CA TYR A 145 10.69 -4.91 8.26
C TYR A 145 9.68 -3.85 8.68
N ILE A 146 8.39 -4.15 8.66
CA ILE A 146 7.32 -3.16 8.83
C ILE A 146 7.36 -2.42 10.18
N ASN A 147 8.00 -2.97 11.19
CA ASN A 147 8.15 -2.35 12.51
C ASN A 147 9.41 -1.48 12.65
N GLU A 148 10.25 -1.44 11.61
CA GLU A 148 11.45 -0.60 11.55
C GLU A 148 11.10 0.84 11.11
N ASP A 149 12.08 1.73 11.10
CA ASP A 149 11.92 3.06 10.53
C ASP A 149 11.79 3.03 9.00
N THR A 150 11.20 4.07 8.43
CA THR A 150 10.89 4.15 6.99
C THR A 150 12.12 3.95 6.08
N ASN A 151 13.29 4.47 6.46
CA ASN A 151 14.50 4.33 5.64
C ASN A 151 14.98 2.87 5.65
N THR A 152 14.98 2.24 6.81
CA THR A 152 15.32 0.82 6.98
C THR A 152 14.38 -0.08 6.18
N ILE A 153 13.07 0.19 6.22
CA ILE A 153 12.09 -0.53 5.39
C ILE A 153 12.45 -0.39 3.90
N HIS A 154 12.68 0.85 3.45
CA HIS A 154 12.94 1.13 2.05
C HIS A 154 14.22 0.45 1.53
N GLU A 155 15.32 0.54 2.28
CA GLU A 155 16.60 -0.09 1.91
C GLU A 155 16.48 -1.62 1.85
N ASN A 156 15.89 -2.24 2.86
CA ASN A 156 15.77 -3.70 2.92
C ASN A 156 14.79 -4.24 1.87
N VAL A 157 13.67 -3.54 1.64
CA VAL A 157 12.73 -3.93 0.57
C VAL A 157 13.42 -3.84 -0.79
N LYS A 158 14.13 -2.77 -1.10
CA LYS A 158 14.86 -2.65 -2.37
C LYS A 158 15.91 -3.75 -2.55
N ASN A 159 16.65 -4.07 -1.50
CA ASN A 159 17.70 -5.07 -1.58
C ASN A 159 17.13 -6.50 -1.73
N GLU A 160 16.22 -6.91 -0.87
CA GLU A 160 15.70 -8.29 -0.88
C GLU A 160 14.71 -8.52 -2.03
N TYR A 161 13.82 -7.56 -2.31
CA TYR A 161 12.89 -7.67 -3.44
C TYR A 161 13.59 -7.52 -4.80
N GLY A 162 14.71 -6.79 -4.82
CA GLY A 162 15.60 -6.71 -5.98
C GLY A 162 16.10 -8.08 -6.46
N LEU A 163 16.33 -9.03 -5.55
CA LEU A 163 16.74 -10.38 -5.91
C LEU A 163 15.63 -11.14 -6.66
N ILE A 164 14.36 -10.93 -6.29
CA ILE A 164 13.22 -11.49 -7.03
C ILE A 164 13.11 -10.82 -8.40
N ALA A 165 13.31 -9.52 -8.46
CA ALA A 165 13.22 -8.72 -9.69
C ALA A 165 14.29 -9.10 -10.74
N GLU A 166 15.40 -9.74 -10.38
CA GLU A 166 16.41 -10.22 -11.34
C GLU A 166 15.86 -11.25 -12.32
N SER A 167 14.86 -12.05 -11.92
CA SER A 167 14.26 -13.10 -12.74
C SER A 167 12.77 -12.93 -13.01
N ASN A 168 12.10 -12.01 -12.29
CA ASN A 168 10.66 -11.81 -12.39
C ASN A 168 10.33 -10.40 -12.93
N PRO A 169 9.83 -10.29 -14.18
CA PRO A 169 9.55 -8.98 -14.79
C PRO A 169 8.42 -8.21 -14.08
N VAL A 170 7.49 -8.90 -13.41
CA VAL A 170 6.44 -8.26 -12.60
C VAL A 170 7.05 -7.58 -11.38
N ALA A 171 7.95 -8.29 -10.68
CA ALA A 171 8.68 -7.73 -9.55
C ALA A 171 9.60 -6.59 -9.97
N LEU A 172 10.25 -6.67 -11.13
CA LEU A 172 11.08 -5.61 -11.67
C LEU A 172 10.27 -4.33 -11.91
N LEU A 173 9.07 -4.44 -12.50
CA LEU A 173 8.20 -3.31 -12.74
C LEU A 173 7.71 -2.68 -11.42
N SER A 174 7.41 -3.49 -10.42
CA SER A 174 7.02 -3.01 -9.09
C SER A 174 8.19 -2.31 -8.37
N LEU A 175 9.40 -2.87 -8.46
CA LEU A 175 10.61 -2.36 -7.78
C LEU A 175 10.97 -0.93 -8.19
N ILE A 176 10.81 -0.56 -9.48
CA ILE A 176 11.14 0.79 -9.96
C ILE A 176 10.23 1.89 -9.41
N HIS A 177 9.14 1.51 -8.76
CA HIS A 177 8.17 2.41 -8.12
C HIS A 177 8.23 2.42 -6.59
N ILE A 178 9.28 1.86 -6.00
CA ILE A 178 9.55 1.84 -4.55
C ILE A 178 10.53 2.92 -4.14
#